data_2676ada649f7697d7d984d21a21c8681
#
_entry.id   2676ada649f7697d7d984d21a21c8681
#
_cell.length_a   1.000
_cell.length_b   1.000
_cell.length_c   1.000
_cell.angle_alpha   90.00
_cell.angle_beta   90.00
_cell.angle_gamma   90.00
#
_symmetry.space_group_name_H-M   'P 1'
#
loop_
_entity.id
_entity.type
_entity.pdbx_description
1 polymer ?
#
loop_
_entity_poly.entity_id
_entity_poly.type
_entity_poly.pdbx_seq_one_letter_code
_entity_poly.pdbx_strand_id
1 'polypeptide(L)'
;MRNVLAVLLAALAAISGASAWGGSVVDKALTQPETVRSTLGTLIDDQGVRAMIGTRVKAQVVERLPGGVIPKKLEKVVDTAITAATNGVLEDPKTREAWLTSLDRSRELYVQRVRDEGGSAGRIEVVLDPLATLAAQHVASGLTSAGIKVQAPATVAWRLDQNIGDISPLASLSVPVLQLSVSQSEHWGWYALAAVVLMALALLSAKKRGIPVVTAGFVGGSAGVVGLWASGVVGGIGSAASNPIMAAATSSIAGVVNSTSQPVAIAGGALFVLGIVMLIIGAAVRRRRSVDWEA
;
A
#
# COMPACT_ATOMS: atom_id res chain seq x y z
N MET A 1 13.04 22.76 -34.21
CA MET A 1 13.60 21.49 -33.71
C MET A 1 14.08 21.54 -32.24
N ARG A 2 14.91 22.51 -31.78
CA ARG A 2 15.44 22.57 -30.39
C ARG A 2 14.37 22.58 -29.28
N ASN A 3 13.27 23.32 -29.45
CA ASN A 3 12.20 23.35 -28.45
C ASN A 3 11.42 22.01 -28.37
N VAL A 4 11.25 21.32 -29.52
CA VAL A 4 10.59 19.99 -29.53
C VAL A 4 11.43 18.97 -28.76
N LEU A 5 12.75 18.97 -28.99
CA LEU A 5 13.68 18.11 -28.23
C LEU A 5 13.61 18.43 -26.74
N ALA A 6 13.59 19.72 -26.37
CA ALA A 6 13.49 20.12 -24.96
C ALA A 6 12.18 19.66 -24.31
N VAL A 7 11.06 19.69 -25.03
CA VAL A 7 9.76 19.18 -24.55
C VAL A 7 9.82 17.67 -24.34
N LEU A 8 10.36 16.92 -25.31
CA LEU A 8 10.49 15.47 -25.19
C LEU A 8 11.38 15.06 -24.00
N LEU A 9 12.55 15.72 -23.86
CA LEU A 9 13.45 15.47 -22.73
C LEU A 9 12.80 15.81 -21.39
N ALA A 10 12.05 16.91 -21.31
CA ALA A 10 11.34 17.30 -20.08
C ALA A 10 10.20 16.34 -19.74
N ALA A 11 9.47 15.83 -20.73
CA ALA A 11 8.44 14.82 -20.54
C ALA A 11 9.05 13.50 -20.04
N LEU A 12 10.14 13.04 -20.67
CA LEU A 12 10.86 11.86 -20.22
C LEU A 12 11.44 12.03 -18.81
N ALA A 13 11.98 13.21 -18.49
CA ALA A 13 12.45 13.53 -17.15
C ALA A 13 11.34 13.43 -16.10
N ALA A 14 10.15 13.96 -16.41
CA ALA A 14 9.01 13.92 -15.50
C ALA A 14 8.47 12.48 -15.32
N ILE A 15 8.41 11.68 -16.38
CA ILE A 15 8.03 10.27 -16.29
C ILE A 15 9.05 9.50 -15.46
N SER A 16 10.36 9.69 -15.71
CA SER A 16 11.42 9.06 -14.90
C SER A 16 11.36 9.48 -13.43
N GLY A 17 11.08 10.75 -13.15
CA GLY A 17 10.90 11.25 -11.79
C GLY A 17 9.68 10.64 -11.08
N ALA A 18 8.56 10.52 -11.77
CA ALA A 18 7.38 9.86 -11.25
C ALA A 18 7.61 8.36 -10.98
N SER A 19 8.33 7.68 -11.89
CA SER A 19 8.74 6.28 -11.71
C SER A 19 9.70 6.11 -10.54
N ALA A 20 10.67 7.01 -10.38
CA ALA A 20 11.60 7.02 -9.24
C ALA A 20 10.87 7.19 -7.92
N TRP A 21 9.94 8.14 -7.86
CA TRP A 21 9.14 8.37 -6.66
C TRP A 21 8.27 7.16 -6.33
N GLY A 22 7.48 6.65 -7.28
CA GLY A 22 6.66 5.47 -7.08
C GLY A 22 7.48 4.25 -6.69
N GLY A 23 8.60 4.00 -7.38
CA GLY A 23 9.55 2.93 -7.06
C GLY A 23 10.10 3.04 -5.65
N SER A 24 10.47 4.26 -5.19
CA SER A 24 10.98 4.47 -3.83
C SER A 24 9.94 4.19 -2.74
N VAL A 25 8.67 4.51 -2.98
CA VAL A 25 7.56 4.21 -2.06
C VAL A 25 7.34 2.70 -1.97
N VAL A 26 7.30 2.02 -3.12
CA VAL A 26 7.15 0.55 -3.17
C VAL A 26 8.36 -0.14 -2.53
N ASP A 27 9.58 0.29 -2.85
CA ASP A 27 10.80 -0.29 -2.27
C ASP A 27 10.82 -0.16 -0.74
N LYS A 28 10.48 1.00 -0.20
CA LYS A 28 10.36 1.20 1.25
C LYS A 28 9.29 0.28 1.87
N ALA A 29 8.14 0.14 1.23
CA ALA A 29 7.09 -0.76 1.71
C ALA A 29 7.54 -2.23 1.71
N LEU A 30 8.35 -2.64 0.73
CA LEU A 30 8.83 -4.01 0.60
C LEU A 30 10.04 -4.30 1.51
N THR A 31 10.96 -3.34 1.68
CA THR A 31 12.22 -3.53 2.41
C THR A 31 12.15 -3.12 3.87
N GLN A 32 11.33 -2.13 4.23
CA GLN A 32 11.25 -1.57 5.57
C GLN A 32 10.02 -2.07 6.34
N PRO A 33 10.19 -2.95 7.35
CA PRO A 33 9.09 -3.46 8.17
C PRO A 33 8.26 -2.34 8.80
N GLU A 34 8.90 -1.25 9.21
CA GLU A 34 8.26 -0.11 9.86
C GLU A 34 7.18 0.54 9.01
N THR A 35 7.34 0.57 7.69
CA THR A 35 6.34 1.12 6.76
C THR A 35 5.04 0.32 6.83
N VAL A 36 5.13 -1.01 6.81
CA VAL A 36 3.96 -1.90 6.94
C VAL A 36 3.38 -1.85 8.35
N ARG A 37 4.24 -1.87 9.37
CA ARG A 37 3.83 -1.80 10.79
C ARG A 37 3.11 -0.50 11.11
N SER A 38 3.60 0.65 10.63
CA SER A 38 2.94 1.94 10.86
C SER A 38 1.61 2.07 10.14
N THR A 39 1.48 1.47 8.96
CA THR A 39 0.27 1.56 8.13
C THR A 39 -0.80 0.55 8.57
N LEU A 40 -0.40 -0.69 8.82
CA LEU A 40 -1.33 -1.79 9.09
C LEU A 40 -1.32 -2.27 10.56
N GLY A 41 -0.37 -1.77 11.36
CA GLY A 41 -0.23 -2.20 12.76
C GLY A 41 -1.43 -1.83 13.64
N THR A 42 -2.13 -0.75 13.32
CA THR A 42 -3.33 -0.30 14.04
C THR A 42 -4.60 -1.05 13.63
N LEU A 43 -4.57 -1.86 12.57
CA LEU A 43 -5.74 -2.62 12.13
C LEU A 43 -6.23 -3.64 13.16
N ILE A 44 -5.35 -4.10 14.05
CA ILE A 44 -5.75 -4.97 15.16
C ILE A 44 -6.75 -4.27 16.10
N ASP A 45 -6.79 -2.93 16.10
CA ASP A 45 -7.71 -2.14 16.91
C ASP A 45 -9.07 -1.93 16.22
N ASP A 46 -9.18 -2.27 14.92
CA ASP A 46 -10.43 -2.19 14.16
C ASP A 46 -11.46 -3.22 14.65
N GLN A 47 -12.70 -2.77 14.86
CA GLN A 47 -13.77 -3.62 15.39
C GLN A 47 -14.14 -4.78 14.45
N GLY A 48 -14.11 -4.55 13.13
CA GLY A 48 -14.40 -5.59 12.13
C GLY A 48 -13.31 -6.67 12.10
N VAL A 49 -12.05 -6.25 12.20
CA VAL A 49 -10.90 -7.16 12.27
C VAL A 49 -10.97 -8.01 13.55
N ARG A 50 -11.25 -7.39 14.70
CA ARG A 50 -11.44 -8.08 15.98
C ARG A 50 -12.59 -9.09 15.94
N ALA A 51 -13.74 -8.70 15.39
CA ALA A 51 -14.90 -9.59 15.27
C ALA A 51 -14.59 -10.81 14.38
N MET A 52 -13.87 -10.59 13.27
CA MET A 52 -13.45 -11.68 12.37
C MET A 52 -12.46 -12.63 13.04
N ILE A 53 -11.48 -12.11 13.78
CA ILE A 53 -10.54 -12.93 14.57
C ILE A 53 -11.32 -13.79 15.54
N GLY A 54 -12.25 -13.21 16.32
CA GLY A 54 -13.09 -13.91 17.27
C GLY A 54 -13.91 -15.04 16.62
N THR A 55 -14.55 -14.74 15.49
CA THR A 55 -15.36 -15.74 14.75
C THR A 55 -14.48 -16.89 14.24
N ARG A 56 -13.29 -16.60 13.72
CA ARG A 56 -12.40 -17.64 13.19
C ARG A 56 -11.81 -18.49 14.29
N VAL A 57 -11.39 -17.87 15.41
CA VAL A 57 -10.93 -18.61 16.60
C VAL A 57 -12.01 -19.55 17.12
N LYS A 58 -13.26 -19.06 17.24
CA LYS A 58 -14.41 -19.88 17.61
C LYS A 58 -14.57 -21.10 16.70
N ALA A 59 -14.54 -20.89 15.38
CA ALA A 59 -14.70 -21.96 14.41
C ALA A 59 -13.60 -23.03 14.54
N GLN A 60 -12.35 -22.62 14.70
CA GLN A 60 -11.22 -23.55 14.87
C GLN A 60 -11.27 -24.35 16.18
N VAL A 61 -11.76 -23.74 17.25
CA VAL A 61 -11.93 -24.43 18.53
C VAL A 61 -13.01 -25.48 18.44
N VAL A 62 -14.16 -25.14 17.84
CA VAL A 62 -15.27 -26.08 17.64
C VAL A 62 -14.82 -27.29 16.81
N GLU A 63 -14.08 -27.08 15.74
CA GLU A 63 -13.56 -28.13 14.86
C GLU A 63 -12.62 -29.12 15.60
N ARG A 64 -11.92 -28.66 16.63
CA ARG A 64 -10.98 -29.48 17.43
C ARG A 64 -11.59 -30.15 18.64
N LEU A 65 -12.83 -29.86 18.97
CA LEU A 65 -13.53 -30.57 20.03
C LEU A 65 -13.82 -32.03 19.62
N PRO A 66 -13.67 -32.98 20.54
CA PRO A 66 -13.99 -34.38 20.25
C PRO A 66 -15.41 -34.52 19.73
N GLY A 67 -15.56 -35.01 18.47
CA GLY A 67 -16.85 -35.17 17.81
C GLY A 67 -17.33 -33.99 17.01
N GLY A 68 -16.60 -32.85 16.93
CA GLY A 68 -16.95 -31.69 16.10
C GLY A 68 -18.27 -31.01 16.48
N VAL A 69 -18.93 -31.46 17.53
CA VAL A 69 -20.22 -30.95 18.00
C VAL A 69 -20.14 -30.61 19.49
N ILE A 70 -20.51 -29.40 19.84
CA ILE A 70 -20.63 -29.01 21.26
C ILE A 70 -21.93 -29.66 21.80
N PRO A 71 -21.86 -30.48 22.86
CA PRO A 71 -23.08 -30.98 23.50
C PRO A 71 -23.97 -29.79 23.93
N LYS A 72 -25.27 -29.86 23.62
CA LYS A 72 -26.22 -28.76 23.92
C LYS A 72 -26.15 -28.25 25.37
N LYS A 73 -25.84 -29.12 26.33
CA LYS A 73 -25.66 -28.75 27.74
C LYS A 73 -24.41 -27.89 28.01
N LEU A 74 -23.38 -28.00 27.19
CA LEU A 74 -22.12 -27.28 27.32
C LEU A 74 -22.00 -26.08 26.36
N GLU A 75 -22.91 -25.95 25.41
CA GLU A 75 -22.88 -24.93 24.38
C GLU A 75 -22.76 -23.51 24.96
N LYS A 76 -23.57 -23.19 25.95
CA LYS A 76 -23.54 -21.89 26.63
C LYS A 76 -22.23 -21.66 27.41
N VAL A 77 -21.70 -22.70 28.05
CA VAL A 77 -20.44 -22.59 28.82
C VAL A 77 -19.26 -22.39 27.85
N VAL A 78 -19.24 -23.16 26.78
CA VAL A 78 -18.21 -23.08 25.75
C VAL A 78 -18.26 -21.70 25.03
N ASP A 79 -19.43 -21.22 24.65
CA ASP A 79 -19.61 -19.90 24.05
C ASP A 79 -19.16 -18.77 24.99
N THR A 80 -19.49 -18.87 26.26
CA THR A 80 -19.04 -17.87 27.27
C THR A 80 -17.52 -17.92 27.42
N ALA A 81 -16.93 -19.12 27.53
CA ALA A 81 -15.49 -19.30 27.65
C ALA A 81 -14.73 -18.81 26.41
N ILE A 82 -15.23 -19.12 25.21
CA ILE A 82 -14.66 -18.64 23.93
C ILE A 82 -14.76 -17.13 23.85
N THR A 83 -15.89 -16.53 24.20
CA THR A 83 -16.07 -15.07 24.16
C THR A 83 -15.14 -14.39 25.16
N ALA A 84 -15.03 -14.90 26.39
CA ALA A 84 -14.11 -14.38 27.39
C ALA A 84 -12.65 -14.51 26.95
N ALA A 85 -12.27 -15.68 26.39
CA ALA A 85 -10.92 -15.90 25.88
C ALA A 85 -10.60 -15.01 24.66
N THR A 86 -11.55 -14.78 23.75
CA THR A 86 -11.38 -13.89 22.63
C THR A 86 -11.16 -12.45 23.09
N ASN A 87 -11.92 -11.98 24.08
CA ASN A 87 -11.71 -10.66 24.68
C ASN A 87 -10.35 -10.59 25.38
N GLY A 88 -9.96 -11.62 26.13
CA GLY A 88 -8.65 -11.71 26.77
C GLY A 88 -7.49 -11.68 25.78
N VAL A 89 -7.62 -12.33 24.61
CA VAL A 89 -6.64 -12.21 23.51
C VAL A 89 -6.52 -10.76 23.06
N LEU A 90 -7.63 -10.07 22.84
CA LEU A 90 -7.61 -8.70 22.31
C LEU A 90 -7.06 -7.67 23.30
N GLU A 91 -7.09 -8.00 24.60
CA GLU A 91 -6.53 -7.18 25.68
C GLU A 91 -5.06 -7.56 26.03
N ASP A 92 -4.58 -8.71 25.55
CA ASP A 92 -3.20 -9.15 25.82
C ASP A 92 -2.20 -8.29 25.02
N PRO A 93 -1.21 -7.67 25.67
CA PRO A 93 -0.15 -6.92 24.98
C PRO A 93 0.62 -7.74 23.94
N LYS A 94 0.70 -9.07 24.11
CA LYS A 94 1.31 -10.00 23.14
C LYS A 94 0.52 -10.08 21.82
N THR A 95 -0.75 -9.74 21.83
CA THR A 95 -1.58 -9.74 20.61
C THR A 95 -1.06 -8.75 19.58
N ARG A 96 -0.65 -7.56 20.03
CA ARG A 96 -0.04 -6.57 19.15
C ARG A 96 1.28 -7.06 18.56
N GLU A 97 2.12 -7.71 19.37
CA GLU A 97 3.37 -8.30 18.90
C GLU A 97 3.13 -9.45 17.92
N ALA A 98 2.19 -10.34 18.21
CA ALA A 98 1.78 -11.42 17.31
C ALA A 98 1.23 -10.89 15.98
N TRP A 99 0.44 -9.81 16.03
CA TRP A 99 -0.06 -9.12 14.83
C TRP A 99 1.08 -8.54 13.98
N LEU A 100 1.99 -7.78 14.59
CA LEU A 100 3.14 -7.21 13.89
C LEU A 100 4.04 -8.30 13.28
N THR A 101 4.26 -9.41 13.99
CA THR A 101 4.99 -10.58 13.48
C THR A 101 4.26 -11.21 12.29
N SER A 102 2.94 -11.26 12.33
CA SER A 102 2.11 -11.75 11.22
C SER A 102 2.25 -10.87 9.98
N LEU A 103 2.26 -9.55 10.16
CA LEU A 103 2.46 -8.60 9.07
C LEU A 103 3.85 -8.75 8.43
N ASP A 104 4.90 -8.88 9.24
CA ASP A 104 6.27 -9.06 8.75
C ASP A 104 6.41 -10.34 7.93
N ARG A 105 5.90 -11.47 8.42
CA ARG A 105 5.90 -12.73 7.68
C ARG A 105 5.12 -12.66 6.38
N SER A 106 3.97 -12.00 6.40
CA SER A 106 3.16 -11.81 5.19
C SER A 106 3.90 -10.99 4.15
N ARG A 107 4.58 -9.91 4.58
CA ARG A 107 5.43 -9.07 3.74
C ARG A 107 6.59 -9.88 3.14
N GLU A 108 7.32 -10.62 3.96
CA GLU A 108 8.47 -11.44 3.52
C GLU A 108 8.04 -12.47 2.47
N LEU A 109 6.95 -13.19 2.70
CA LEU A 109 6.42 -14.15 1.74
C LEU A 109 5.96 -13.47 0.43
N TYR A 110 5.35 -12.29 0.52
CA TYR A 110 4.96 -11.52 -0.66
C TYR A 110 6.19 -11.11 -1.49
N VAL A 111 7.22 -10.55 -0.82
CA VAL A 111 8.47 -10.14 -1.48
C VAL A 111 9.14 -11.33 -2.14
N GLN A 112 9.30 -12.44 -1.42
CA GLN A 112 9.88 -13.67 -1.96
C GLN A 112 9.12 -14.16 -3.19
N ARG A 113 7.80 -14.24 -3.12
CA ARG A 113 6.97 -14.70 -4.25
C ARG A 113 7.14 -13.82 -5.49
N VAL A 114 7.10 -12.50 -5.33
CA VAL A 114 7.10 -11.59 -6.49
C VAL A 114 8.49 -11.41 -7.06
N ARG A 115 9.53 -11.34 -6.22
CA ARG A 115 10.91 -11.11 -6.67
C ARG A 115 11.63 -12.36 -7.09
N ASP A 116 11.56 -13.41 -6.27
CA ASP A 116 12.39 -14.60 -6.44
C ASP A 116 11.70 -15.65 -7.32
N GLU A 117 10.40 -15.82 -7.17
CA GLU A 117 9.64 -16.86 -7.87
C GLU A 117 8.94 -16.35 -9.14
N GLY A 118 9.01 -15.05 -9.43
CA GLY A 118 8.32 -14.45 -10.58
C GLY A 118 6.79 -14.60 -10.50
N GLY A 119 6.26 -14.79 -9.29
CA GLY A 119 4.85 -14.97 -9.04
C GLY A 119 4.03 -13.71 -9.27
N SER A 120 2.69 -13.86 -9.31
CA SER A 120 1.78 -12.76 -9.52
C SER A 120 1.76 -11.82 -8.32
N ALA A 121 2.02 -10.53 -8.55
CA ALA A 121 1.84 -9.47 -7.56
C ALA A 121 0.37 -9.29 -7.13
N GLY A 122 -0.57 -9.85 -7.89
CA GLY A 122 -2.00 -9.82 -7.57
C GLY A 122 -2.44 -10.82 -6.51
N ARG A 123 -1.59 -11.77 -6.11
CA ARG A 123 -1.90 -12.74 -5.06
C ARG A 123 -1.30 -12.30 -3.74
N ILE A 124 -2.15 -11.99 -2.77
CA ILE A 124 -1.76 -11.59 -1.43
C ILE A 124 -2.09 -12.74 -0.46
N GLU A 125 -1.08 -13.20 0.26
CA GLU A 125 -1.22 -14.19 1.31
C GLU A 125 -0.89 -13.53 2.65
N VAL A 126 -1.88 -13.46 3.54
CA VAL A 126 -1.71 -12.95 4.90
C VAL A 126 -1.54 -14.12 5.86
N VAL A 127 -0.39 -14.19 6.50
CA VAL A 127 -0.04 -15.24 7.46
C VAL A 127 -0.39 -14.76 8.85
N LEU A 128 -1.37 -15.40 9.47
CA LEU A 128 -1.86 -15.07 10.81
C LEU A 128 -1.51 -16.15 11.85
N ASP A 129 -0.57 -17.05 11.52
CA ASP A 129 -0.15 -18.15 12.39
C ASP A 129 0.24 -17.71 13.82
N PRO A 130 1.03 -16.61 14.02
CA PRO A 130 1.38 -16.16 15.36
C PRO A 130 0.16 -15.74 16.18
N LEU A 131 -0.75 -14.99 15.54
CA LEU A 131 -1.98 -14.53 16.18
C LEU A 131 -2.93 -15.70 16.49
N ALA A 132 -3.09 -16.63 15.55
CA ALA A 132 -3.92 -17.80 15.71
C ALA A 132 -3.42 -18.71 16.83
N THR A 133 -2.09 -18.88 16.96
CA THR A 133 -1.48 -19.67 18.02
C THR A 133 -1.72 -19.05 19.39
N LEU A 134 -1.53 -17.72 19.51
CA LEU A 134 -1.81 -17.00 20.76
C LEU A 134 -3.29 -17.12 21.13
N ALA A 135 -4.19 -16.93 20.18
CA ALA A 135 -5.61 -17.05 20.39
C ALA A 135 -6.03 -18.46 20.85
N ALA A 136 -5.47 -19.50 20.23
CA ALA A 136 -5.73 -20.89 20.62
C ALA A 136 -5.23 -21.20 22.03
N GLN A 137 -4.11 -20.63 22.46
CA GLN A 137 -3.59 -20.77 23.82
C GLN A 137 -4.52 -20.14 24.87
N HIS A 138 -5.01 -18.93 24.61
CA HIS A 138 -5.98 -18.24 25.48
C HIS A 138 -7.29 -19.01 25.60
N VAL A 139 -7.81 -19.52 24.48
CA VAL A 139 -9.05 -20.32 24.47
C VAL A 139 -8.85 -21.64 25.24
N ALA A 140 -7.75 -22.34 25.02
CA ALA A 140 -7.46 -23.56 25.73
C ALA A 140 -7.32 -23.32 27.25
N SER A 141 -6.70 -22.23 27.67
CA SER A 141 -6.61 -21.80 29.06
C SER A 141 -8.00 -21.49 29.64
N GLY A 142 -8.84 -20.74 28.91
CA GLY A 142 -10.21 -20.43 29.33
C GLY A 142 -11.09 -21.67 29.48
N LEU A 143 -11.00 -22.62 28.55
CA LEU A 143 -11.73 -23.89 28.63
C LEU A 143 -11.24 -24.76 29.78
N THR A 144 -9.93 -24.79 30.01
CA THR A 144 -9.35 -25.53 31.17
C THR A 144 -9.83 -24.95 32.49
N SER A 145 -9.91 -23.63 32.60
CA SER A 145 -10.47 -22.93 33.77
C SER A 145 -11.96 -23.24 34.00
N ALA A 146 -12.69 -23.51 32.90
CA ALA A 146 -14.09 -23.96 32.94
C ALA A 146 -14.25 -25.48 33.20
N GLY A 147 -13.15 -26.20 33.47
CA GLY A 147 -13.15 -27.63 33.78
C GLY A 147 -13.09 -28.54 32.55
N ILE A 148 -12.94 -27.98 31.35
CA ILE A 148 -12.83 -28.73 30.10
C ILE A 148 -11.34 -28.90 29.77
N LYS A 149 -10.81 -30.12 29.88
CA LYS A 149 -9.41 -30.42 29.57
C LYS A 149 -9.18 -30.35 28.06
N VAL A 150 -8.59 -29.25 27.60
CA VAL A 150 -8.19 -29.04 26.22
C VAL A 150 -6.69 -28.75 26.17
N GLN A 151 -5.98 -29.46 25.32
CA GLN A 151 -4.55 -29.19 25.11
C GLN A 151 -4.38 -28.08 24.09
N ALA A 152 -3.69 -26.99 24.46
CA ALA A 152 -3.37 -25.92 23.54
C ALA A 152 -2.47 -26.46 22.41
N PRO A 153 -2.79 -26.22 21.14
CA PRO A 153 -1.90 -26.59 20.04
C PRO A 153 -0.63 -25.73 20.10
N ALA A 154 0.51 -26.36 19.80
CA ALA A 154 1.80 -25.66 19.75
C ALA A 154 1.84 -24.61 18.65
N THR A 155 1.20 -24.88 17.52
CA THR A 155 1.07 -23.98 16.38
C THR A 155 -0.29 -24.12 15.73
N VAL A 156 -0.84 -23.01 15.24
CA VAL A 156 -2.09 -22.97 14.48
C VAL A 156 -1.80 -22.25 13.17
N ALA A 157 -1.92 -22.98 12.06
CA ALA A 157 -1.81 -22.36 10.74
C ALA A 157 -3.10 -21.61 10.41
N TRP A 158 -2.96 -20.32 10.13
CA TRP A 158 -4.05 -19.51 9.62
C TRP A 158 -3.54 -18.58 8.52
N ARG A 159 -3.95 -18.88 7.31
CA ARG A 159 -3.58 -18.11 6.13
C ARG A 159 -4.83 -17.62 5.44
N LEU A 160 -4.78 -16.35 5.04
CA LEU A 160 -5.78 -15.74 4.17
C LEU A 160 -5.12 -15.54 2.81
N ASP A 161 -5.62 -16.25 1.82
CA ASP A 161 -5.18 -16.13 0.43
C ASP A 161 -6.24 -15.34 -0.33
N GLN A 162 -5.83 -14.23 -0.93
CA GLN A 162 -6.72 -13.35 -1.68
C GLN A 162 -6.08 -12.97 -3.01
N ASN A 163 -6.81 -13.19 -4.09
CA ASN A 163 -6.42 -12.67 -5.38
C ASN A 163 -7.10 -11.32 -5.61
N ILE A 164 -6.30 -10.28 -5.88
CA ILE A 164 -6.80 -8.93 -6.16
C ILE A 164 -7.76 -8.95 -7.36
N GLY A 165 -7.49 -9.79 -8.36
CA GLY A 165 -8.34 -9.92 -9.54
C GLY A 165 -9.76 -10.42 -9.25
N ASP A 166 -9.94 -11.17 -8.16
CA ASP A 166 -11.25 -11.71 -7.76
C ASP A 166 -12.13 -10.67 -7.06
N ILE A 167 -11.53 -9.56 -6.59
CA ILE A 167 -12.26 -8.50 -5.89
C ILE A 167 -13.06 -7.64 -6.88
N SER A 168 -12.45 -7.30 -8.01
CA SER A 168 -13.07 -6.43 -9.01
C SER A 168 -12.34 -6.55 -10.36
N PRO A 169 -13.05 -6.47 -11.50
CA PRO A 169 -12.43 -6.41 -12.83
C PRO A 169 -11.46 -5.22 -12.97
N LEU A 170 -11.74 -4.07 -12.33
CA LEU A 170 -10.85 -2.92 -12.31
C LEU A 170 -9.57 -3.21 -11.50
N ALA A 171 -9.67 -4.01 -10.45
CA ALA A 171 -8.52 -4.41 -9.65
C ALA A 171 -7.57 -5.32 -10.45
N SER A 172 -8.08 -6.15 -11.35
CA SER A 172 -7.25 -7.00 -12.23
C SER A 172 -6.34 -6.17 -13.15
N LEU A 173 -6.78 -4.99 -13.59
CA LEU A 173 -5.98 -4.08 -14.41
C LEU A 173 -4.80 -3.48 -13.64
N SER A 174 -4.86 -3.43 -12.33
CA SER A 174 -3.77 -2.92 -11.49
C SER A 174 -2.64 -3.93 -11.30
N VAL A 175 -2.88 -5.22 -11.49
CA VAL A 175 -1.90 -6.29 -11.25
C VAL A 175 -0.64 -6.15 -12.10
N PRO A 176 -0.71 -5.91 -13.44
CA PRO A 176 0.49 -5.69 -14.25
C PRO A 176 1.28 -4.46 -13.82
N VAL A 177 0.58 -3.37 -13.44
CA VAL A 177 1.21 -2.15 -12.96
C VAL A 177 1.91 -2.39 -11.61
N LEU A 178 1.26 -3.10 -10.70
CA LEU A 178 1.83 -3.48 -9.41
C LEU A 178 3.08 -4.37 -9.59
N GLN A 179 3.00 -5.37 -10.47
CA GLN A 179 4.12 -6.26 -10.77
C GLN A 179 5.31 -5.50 -11.36
N LEU A 180 5.05 -4.59 -12.32
CA LEU A 180 6.08 -3.71 -12.88
C LEU A 180 6.68 -2.82 -11.80
N SER A 181 5.84 -2.24 -10.92
CA SER A 181 6.30 -1.38 -9.83
C SER A 181 7.19 -2.13 -8.85
N VAL A 182 6.84 -3.36 -8.48
CA VAL A 182 7.64 -4.19 -7.59
C VAL A 182 8.97 -4.59 -8.24
N SER A 183 8.94 -5.05 -9.51
CA SER A 183 10.16 -5.46 -10.23
C SER A 183 11.12 -4.29 -10.51
N GLN A 184 10.59 -3.08 -10.67
CA GLN A 184 11.39 -1.88 -10.93
C GLN A 184 11.78 -1.11 -9.65
N SER A 185 11.20 -1.45 -8.50
CA SER A 185 11.40 -0.70 -7.26
C SER A 185 12.86 -0.66 -6.80
N GLU A 186 13.65 -1.69 -7.06
CA GLU A 186 15.09 -1.73 -6.72
C GLU A 186 15.92 -0.72 -7.52
N HIS A 187 15.42 -0.33 -8.69
CA HIS A 187 16.14 0.55 -9.62
C HIS A 187 15.70 2.02 -9.53
N TRP A 188 14.90 2.39 -8.53
CA TRP A 188 14.36 3.73 -8.41
C TRP A 188 15.43 4.83 -8.43
N GLY A 189 16.62 4.56 -7.88
CA GLY A 189 17.74 5.50 -7.88
C GLY A 189 18.25 5.84 -9.29
N TRP A 190 18.24 4.88 -10.21
CA TRP A 190 18.60 5.10 -11.61
C TRP A 190 17.58 5.97 -12.33
N TYR A 191 16.27 5.78 -12.05
CA TYR A 191 15.23 6.65 -12.59
C TYR A 191 15.34 8.07 -12.05
N ALA A 192 15.69 8.24 -10.78
CA ALA A 192 15.93 9.57 -10.20
C ALA A 192 17.11 10.26 -10.88
N LEU A 193 18.22 9.55 -11.07
CA LEU A 193 19.39 10.07 -11.78
C LEU A 193 19.04 10.45 -13.23
N ALA A 194 18.34 9.57 -13.95
CA ALA A 194 17.88 9.83 -15.31
C ALA A 194 16.99 11.08 -15.39
N ALA A 195 16.07 11.25 -14.43
CA ALA A 195 15.21 12.43 -14.36
C ALA A 195 16.00 13.73 -14.25
N VAL A 196 17.01 13.76 -13.38
CA VAL A 196 17.87 14.94 -13.17
C VAL A 196 18.67 15.24 -14.45
N VAL A 197 19.31 14.22 -15.05
CA VAL A 197 20.12 14.37 -16.26
C VAL A 197 19.25 14.85 -17.44
N LEU A 198 18.11 14.21 -17.67
CA LEU A 198 17.18 14.57 -18.74
C LEU A 198 16.64 16.00 -18.57
N MET A 199 16.33 16.41 -17.33
CA MET A 199 15.88 17.77 -17.05
C MET A 199 16.99 18.78 -17.32
N ALA A 200 18.23 18.52 -16.92
CA ALA A 200 19.36 19.37 -17.22
C ALA A 200 19.57 19.54 -18.75
N LEU A 201 19.50 18.42 -19.49
CA LEU A 201 19.59 18.44 -20.96
C LEU A 201 18.42 19.19 -21.60
N ALA A 202 17.21 19.05 -21.06
CA ALA A 202 16.04 19.79 -21.53
C ALA A 202 16.24 21.30 -21.36
N LEU A 203 16.73 21.75 -20.20
CA LEU A 203 16.99 23.16 -19.92
C LEU A 203 18.11 23.75 -20.79
N LEU A 204 19.18 22.97 -21.05
CA LEU A 204 20.29 23.37 -21.92
C LEU A 204 19.89 23.43 -23.39
N SER A 205 19.01 22.52 -23.83
CA SER A 205 18.56 22.45 -25.23
C SER A 205 17.52 23.50 -25.57
N ALA A 206 16.77 24.01 -24.59
CA ALA A 206 15.67 24.92 -24.80
C ALA A 206 16.13 26.34 -25.18
N LYS A 207 15.57 26.88 -26.24
CA LYS A 207 15.69 28.35 -26.54
C LYS A 207 14.89 29.20 -25.54
N LYS A 208 13.77 28.64 -25.03
CA LYS A 208 12.90 29.27 -24.03
C LYS A 208 12.84 28.34 -22.81
N ARG A 209 13.58 28.69 -21.77
CA ARG A 209 13.72 27.83 -20.55
C ARG A 209 12.41 27.56 -19.82
N GLY A 210 11.38 28.39 -20.00
CA GLY A 210 10.05 28.14 -19.43
C GLY A 210 9.32 26.93 -20.03
N ILE A 211 9.60 26.56 -21.29
CA ILE A 211 8.90 25.43 -21.96
C ILE A 211 9.16 24.11 -21.26
N PRO A 212 10.41 23.66 -21.00
CA PRO A 212 10.65 22.41 -20.30
C PRO A 212 10.09 22.40 -18.87
N VAL A 213 10.09 23.55 -18.18
CA VAL A 213 9.52 23.65 -16.83
C VAL A 213 7.99 23.46 -16.85
N VAL A 214 7.28 24.11 -17.80
CA VAL A 214 5.83 23.88 -17.99
C VAL A 214 5.55 22.42 -18.31
N THR A 215 6.32 21.81 -19.22
CA THR A 215 6.12 20.40 -19.60
C THR A 215 6.33 19.47 -18.42
N ALA A 216 7.42 19.65 -17.68
CA ALA A 216 7.71 18.83 -16.51
C ALA A 216 6.65 19.00 -15.40
N GLY A 217 6.20 20.24 -15.18
CA GLY A 217 5.13 20.52 -14.22
C GLY A 217 3.80 19.89 -14.63
N PHE A 218 3.44 19.93 -15.90
CA PHE A 218 2.23 19.29 -16.42
C PHE A 218 2.28 17.76 -16.27
N VAL A 219 3.35 17.13 -16.75
CA VAL A 219 3.50 15.66 -16.69
C VAL A 219 3.64 15.18 -15.23
N GLY A 220 4.46 15.85 -14.41
CA GLY A 220 4.61 15.50 -13.00
C GLY A 220 3.34 15.74 -12.19
N GLY A 221 2.63 16.84 -12.45
CA GLY A 221 1.33 17.12 -11.83
C GLY A 221 0.27 16.10 -12.20
N SER A 222 0.19 15.70 -13.48
CA SER A 222 -0.74 14.65 -13.91
C SER A 222 -0.43 13.29 -13.28
N ALA A 223 0.84 12.94 -13.09
CA ALA A 223 1.22 11.73 -12.34
C ALA A 223 0.71 11.75 -10.90
N GLY A 224 0.82 12.89 -10.22
CA GLY A 224 0.25 13.09 -8.87
C GLY A 224 -1.27 12.94 -8.85
N VAL A 225 -1.97 13.53 -9.84
CA VAL A 225 -3.44 13.40 -9.99
C VAL A 225 -3.85 11.96 -10.25
N VAL A 226 -3.11 11.22 -11.08
CA VAL A 226 -3.34 9.78 -11.31
C VAL A 226 -3.17 9.00 -10.00
N GLY A 227 -2.17 9.32 -9.18
CA GLY A 227 -2.00 8.72 -7.86
C GLY A 227 -3.18 9.00 -6.92
N LEU A 228 -3.70 10.24 -6.90
CA LEU A 228 -4.90 10.59 -6.13
C LEU A 228 -6.14 9.82 -6.62
N TRP A 229 -6.31 9.69 -7.92
CA TRP A 229 -7.38 8.87 -8.50
C TRP A 229 -7.23 7.39 -8.13
N ALA A 230 -5.99 6.85 -8.20
CA ALA A 230 -5.70 5.48 -7.80
C ALA A 230 -6.03 5.22 -6.33
N SER A 231 -5.80 6.19 -5.43
CA SER A 231 -6.19 6.06 -4.01
C SER A 231 -7.70 5.91 -3.85
N GLY A 232 -8.50 6.61 -4.65
CA GLY A 232 -9.96 6.47 -4.68
C GLY A 232 -10.40 5.09 -5.17
N VAL A 233 -9.73 4.54 -6.19
CA VAL A 233 -10.00 3.17 -6.69
C VAL A 233 -9.65 2.14 -5.63
N VAL A 234 -8.49 2.25 -4.97
CA VAL A 234 -8.09 1.33 -3.89
C VAL A 234 -9.07 1.39 -2.72
N GLY A 235 -9.50 2.60 -2.32
CA GLY A 235 -10.54 2.77 -1.29
C GLY A 235 -11.88 2.14 -1.70
N GLY A 236 -12.27 2.29 -2.97
CA GLY A 236 -13.47 1.66 -3.52
C GLY A 236 -13.41 0.12 -3.52
N ILE A 237 -12.24 -0.46 -3.80
CA ILE A 237 -12.02 -1.91 -3.67
C ILE A 237 -12.23 -2.35 -2.23
N GLY A 238 -11.72 -1.57 -1.25
CA GLY A 238 -11.91 -1.86 0.17
C GLY A 238 -13.37 -1.89 0.59
N SER A 239 -14.16 -0.92 0.12
CA SER A 239 -15.60 -0.87 0.44
C SER A 239 -16.40 -2.01 -0.17
N ALA A 240 -15.93 -2.63 -1.26
CA ALA A 240 -16.53 -3.79 -1.90
C ALA A 240 -16.02 -5.13 -1.33
N ALA A 241 -14.95 -5.12 -0.52
CA ALA A 241 -14.37 -6.34 0.04
C ALA A 241 -15.29 -6.94 1.11
N SER A 242 -15.62 -8.21 0.97
CA SER A 242 -16.39 -8.96 1.97
C SER A 242 -15.58 -9.29 3.25
N ASN A 243 -14.26 -9.16 3.17
CA ASN A 243 -13.33 -9.46 4.27
C ASN A 243 -12.93 -8.16 4.99
N PRO A 244 -13.24 -8.01 6.30
CA PRO A 244 -12.92 -6.80 7.08
C PRO A 244 -11.42 -6.44 7.09
N ILE A 245 -10.53 -7.43 7.11
CA ILE A 245 -9.08 -7.18 7.04
C ILE A 245 -8.71 -6.53 5.70
N MET A 246 -9.24 -7.04 4.60
CA MET A 246 -9.01 -6.46 3.28
C MET A 246 -9.62 -5.07 3.15
N ALA A 247 -10.81 -4.86 3.67
CA ALA A 247 -11.45 -3.55 3.70
C ALA A 247 -10.61 -2.53 4.48
N ALA A 248 -10.18 -2.88 5.69
CA ALA A 248 -9.36 -2.02 6.52
C ALA A 248 -7.94 -1.82 5.96
N ALA A 249 -7.31 -2.86 5.40
CA ALA A 249 -6.00 -2.77 4.77
C ALA A 249 -6.02 -1.86 3.52
N THR A 250 -7.02 -2.03 2.65
CA THR A 250 -7.15 -1.20 1.45
C THR A 250 -7.44 0.26 1.78
N SER A 251 -8.25 0.54 2.80
CA SER A 251 -8.48 1.92 3.28
C SER A 251 -7.19 2.56 3.80
N SER A 252 -6.38 1.82 4.55
CA SER A 252 -5.08 2.29 5.05
C SER A 252 -4.08 2.54 3.92
N ILE A 253 -4.00 1.63 2.94
CA ILE A 253 -3.15 1.79 1.74
C ILE A 253 -3.63 2.99 0.92
N ALA A 254 -4.94 3.15 0.72
CA ALA A 254 -5.49 4.32 0.02
C ALA A 254 -5.09 5.63 0.71
N GLY A 255 -5.10 5.67 2.04
CA GLY A 255 -4.62 6.80 2.83
C GLY A 255 -3.14 7.12 2.57
N VAL A 256 -2.28 6.11 2.53
CA VAL A 256 -0.85 6.27 2.22
C VAL A 256 -0.64 6.76 0.79
N VAL A 257 -1.31 6.16 -0.19
CA VAL A 257 -1.22 6.57 -1.59
C VAL A 257 -1.70 8.02 -1.74
N ASN A 258 -2.79 8.39 -1.09
CA ASN A 258 -3.31 9.75 -1.12
C ASN A 258 -2.30 10.76 -0.51
N SER A 259 -1.79 10.48 0.69
CA SER A 259 -0.85 11.36 1.39
C SER A 259 0.49 11.52 0.66
N THR A 260 0.94 10.49 -0.06
CA THR A 260 2.17 10.53 -0.85
C THR A 260 1.97 11.15 -2.22
N SER A 261 0.79 11.02 -2.84
CA SER A 261 0.50 11.59 -4.17
C SER A 261 0.19 13.09 -4.13
N GLN A 262 -0.39 13.57 -3.03
CA GLN A 262 -0.76 14.97 -2.86
C GLN A 262 0.43 15.94 -3.03
N PRO A 263 1.59 15.76 -2.36
CA PRO A 263 2.73 16.66 -2.55
C PRO A 263 3.30 16.62 -3.97
N VAL A 264 3.22 15.48 -4.68
CA VAL A 264 3.64 15.37 -6.08
C VAL A 264 2.73 16.19 -6.99
N ALA A 265 1.41 16.11 -6.79
CA ALA A 265 0.45 16.91 -7.54
C ALA A 265 0.65 18.41 -7.30
N ILE A 266 0.86 18.82 -6.05
CA ILE A 266 1.11 20.23 -5.68
C ILE A 266 2.43 20.72 -6.30
N ALA A 267 3.51 19.95 -6.16
CA ALA A 267 4.82 20.32 -6.72
C ALA A 267 4.76 20.43 -8.27
N GLY A 268 4.09 19.49 -8.92
CA GLY A 268 3.86 19.54 -10.38
C GLY A 268 3.05 20.76 -10.79
N GLY A 269 1.99 21.08 -10.07
CA GLY A 269 1.18 22.29 -10.29
C GLY A 269 2.00 23.57 -10.09
N ALA A 270 2.81 23.64 -9.05
CA ALA A 270 3.69 24.78 -8.77
C ALA A 270 4.74 24.99 -9.89
N LEU A 271 5.36 23.88 -10.34
CA LEU A 271 6.30 23.93 -11.48
C LEU A 271 5.61 24.38 -12.78
N PHE A 272 4.38 23.91 -13.02
CA PHE A 272 3.59 24.34 -14.18
C PHE A 272 3.34 25.85 -14.17
N VAL A 273 2.88 26.40 -13.06
CA VAL A 273 2.65 27.85 -12.89
C VAL A 273 3.96 28.62 -13.04
N LEU A 274 5.04 28.18 -12.39
CA LEU A 274 6.36 28.79 -12.51
C LEU A 274 6.84 28.84 -13.97
N GLY A 275 6.67 27.77 -14.69
CA GLY A 275 7.03 27.70 -16.11
C GLY A 275 6.25 28.69 -16.97
N ILE A 276 4.93 28.87 -16.72
CA ILE A 276 4.10 29.87 -17.39
C ILE A 276 4.62 31.28 -17.08
N VAL A 277 4.88 31.59 -15.82
CA VAL A 277 5.44 32.89 -15.41
C VAL A 277 6.76 33.18 -16.12
N MET A 278 7.67 32.20 -16.18
CA MET A 278 8.91 32.32 -16.94
C MET A 278 8.69 32.61 -18.42
N LEU A 279 7.68 32.02 -19.06
CA LEU A 279 7.34 32.28 -20.46
C LEU A 279 6.82 33.72 -20.65
N ILE A 280 5.96 34.19 -19.74
CA ILE A 280 5.39 35.57 -19.80
C ILE A 280 6.50 36.60 -19.63
N ILE A 281 7.35 36.43 -18.59
CA ILE A 281 8.48 37.33 -18.35
C ILE A 281 9.45 37.34 -19.54
N GLY A 282 9.78 36.16 -20.08
CA GLY A 282 10.64 36.04 -21.25
C GLY A 282 10.05 36.66 -22.53
N ALA A 283 8.72 36.74 -22.66
CA ALA A 283 8.04 37.42 -23.73
C ALA A 283 8.07 38.95 -23.51
N ALA A 284 7.80 39.41 -22.32
CA ALA A 284 7.82 40.84 -21.94
C ALA A 284 9.20 41.49 -22.13
N VAL A 285 10.26 40.80 -21.68
CA VAL A 285 11.64 41.29 -21.88
C VAL A 285 12.04 41.40 -23.34
N ARG A 286 11.56 40.49 -24.19
CA ARG A 286 11.83 40.56 -25.64
C ARG A 286 11.10 41.72 -26.31
N ARG A 287 9.88 42.04 -25.90
CA ARG A 287 9.13 43.20 -26.42
C ARG A 287 9.83 44.51 -26.12
N ARG A 288 10.39 44.67 -24.93
CA ARG A 288 11.13 45.89 -24.55
C ARG A 288 12.37 46.08 -25.41
N ARG A 289 13.14 45.01 -25.71
CA ARG A 289 14.34 45.12 -26.55
C ARG A 289 14.07 45.42 -28.01
N SER A 290 12.88 45.12 -28.55
CA SER A 290 12.53 45.48 -29.95
C SER A 290 12.15 46.96 -30.09
N VAL A 291 11.65 47.59 -29.04
CA VAL A 291 11.30 49.03 -29.05
C VAL A 291 12.53 49.93 -28.97
N ASP A 292 13.60 49.48 -28.32
CA ASP A 292 14.85 50.29 -28.16
C ASP A 292 15.72 50.36 -29.43
N TRP A 293 15.36 49.64 -30.53
CA TRP A 293 16.07 49.67 -31.82
C TRP A 293 15.38 50.49 -32.89
N GLU A 294 14.19 51.02 -32.63
CA GLU A 294 13.42 51.87 -33.53
C GLU A 294 13.46 53.35 -33.12
N ALA A 295 14.16 53.68 -32.03
CA ALA A 295 14.42 55.04 -31.57
C ALA A 295 15.87 55.47 -31.86
#